data_a39763e3e19a96c0260485c5cf9ae646
#
_entry.id   a39763e3e19a96c0260485c5cf9ae646
#
_cell.length_a   1.000
_cell.length_b   1.000
_cell.length_c   1.000
_cell.angle_alpha   90.00
_cell.angle_beta   90.00
_cell.angle_gamma   90.00
#
_symmetry.space_group_name_H-M   'P 1'
#
loop_
_entity.id
_entity.type
_entity.pdbx_description
1 polymer ?
#
loop_
_entity_poly.entity_id
_entity_poly.type
_entity_poly.pdbx_seq_one_letter_code
_entity_poly.pdbx_strand_id
1 'polypeptide(L)'
;MRRLLTTLLLSAAATLSLNIESQACTNVLVTKGASTDGSNMISYAADSHQLYGELYFAPAGIWNAGDMRQINEWDTGKFLGYIPQPARTYQRVGNMNEHQLIIAETTYGGRPELEDPKGIMDYGSLIYVALER
;
A
#
# COMPACT_ATOMS: atom_id res chain seq x y z
N MET A 1 -7.40 -14.25 51.21
CA MET A 1 -6.39 -14.78 50.29
C MET A 1 -6.99 -15.23 48.95
N ARG A 2 -8.01 -16.08 48.85
CA ARG A 2 -8.60 -16.53 47.56
C ARG A 2 -9.09 -15.38 46.64
N ARG A 3 -9.72 -14.35 47.16
CA ARG A 3 -10.24 -13.23 46.39
C ARG A 3 -9.13 -12.33 45.85
N LEU A 4 -8.01 -12.15 46.54
CA LEU A 4 -6.84 -11.40 46.05
C LEU A 4 -6.14 -12.13 44.91
N LEU A 5 -6.00 -13.45 44.99
CA LEU A 5 -5.41 -14.26 43.92
C LEU A 5 -6.25 -14.22 42.64
N THR A 6 -7.59 -14.24 42.77
CA THR A 6 -8.48 -14.20 41.63
C THR A 6 -8.42 -12.82 40.91
N THR A 7 -8.31 -11.74 41.70
CA THR A 7 -8.19 -10.39 41.13
C THR A 7 -6.83 -10.18 40.44
N LEU A 8 -5.75 -10.71 41.01
CA LEU A 8 -4.41 -10.68 40.37
C LEU A 8 -4.36 -11.51 39.08
N LEU A 9 -4.99 -12.67 39.05
CA LEU A 9 -5.06 -13.51 37.83
C LEU A 9 -5.91 -12.87 36.73
N LEU A 10 -7.02 -12.22 37.06
CA LEU A 10 -7.82 -11.49 36.08
C LEU A 10 -7.09 -10.25 35.52
N SER A 11 -6.35 -9.50 36.37
CA SER A 11 -5.58 -8.36 35.90
C SER A 11 -4.38 -8.80 35.03
N ALA A 12 -3.71 -9.88 35.36
CA ALA A 12 -2.64 -10.45 34.53
C ALA A 12 -3.16 -10.99 33.18
N ALA A 13 -4.34 -11.60 33.13
CA ALA A 13 -4.96 -12.05 31.88
C ALA A 13 -5.40 -10.88 31.01
N ALA A 14 -5.88 -9.78 31.60
CA ALA A 14 -6.27 -8.57 30.88
C ALA A 14 -5.06 -7.84 30.26
N THR A 15 -3.89 -7.89 30.90
CA THR A 15 -2.66 -7.28 30.35
C THR A 15 -1.99 -8.13 29.27
N LEU A 16 -2.18 -9.47 29.27
CA LEU A 16 -1.68 -10.34 28.20
C LEU A 16 -2.49 -10.24 26.91
N SER A 17 -3.74 -9.79 26.96
CA SER A 17 -4.61 -9.66 25.79
C SER A 17 -4.44 -8.34 25.02
N LEU A 18 -3.56 -7.43 25.47
CA LEU A 18 -3.34 -6.12 24.84
C LEU A 18 -2.15 -6.07 23.87
N ASN A 19 -1.47 -7.18 23.65
CA ASN A 19 -0.44 -7.27 22.63
C ASN A 19 -0.99 -7.88 21.32
N ILE A 20 -2.14 -7.40 20.84
CA ILE A 20 -2.46 -7.54 19.44
C ILE A 20 -1.71 -6.39 18.76
N GLU A 21 -0.52 -6.69 18.25
CA GLU A 21 0.12 -5.82 17.27
C GLU A 21 -0.84 -5.72 16.08
N SER A 22 -1.67 -4.69 16.10
CA SER A 22 -2.44 -4.30 14.92
C SER A 22 -1.45 -3.73 13.92
N GLN A 23 -0.93 -4.57 13.03
CA GLN A 23 -0.27 -4.09 11.82
C GLN A 23 -1.36 -3.50 10.93
N ALA A 24 -1.65 -2.25 11.11
CA ALA A 24 -2.63 -1.52 10.32
C ALA A 24 -1.98 -0.27 9.76
N CYS A 25 -2.01 -0.12 8.43
CA CYS A 25 -1.62 1.12 7.78
C CYS A 25 -2.56 2.26 8.20
N THR A 26 -2.02 3.46 8.36
CA THR A 26 -2.80 4.64 8.71
C THR A 26 -2.95 5.54 7.48
N ASN A 27 -4.19 5.85 7.13
CA ASN A 27 -4.52 6.73 6.01
C ASN A 27 -5.38 7.91 6.47
N VAL A 28 -5.07 9.09 5.92
CA VAL A 28 -5.92 10.28 6.09
C VAL A 28 -6.29 10.81 4.71
N LEU A 29 -7.59 10.92 4.46
CA LEU A 29 -8.14 11.51 3.25
C LEU A 29 -8.78 12.85 3.58
N VAL A 30 -8.34 13.90 2.89
CA VAL A 30 -8.94 15.24 2.99
C VAL A 30 -9.56 15.57 1.64
N THR A 31 -10.88 15.72 1.61
CA THR A 31 -11.59 16.10 0.39
C THR A 31 -11.57 17.62 0.20
N LYS A 32 -11.84 18.08 -1.02
CA LYS A 32 -11.89 19.52 -1.34
C LYS A 32 -12.85 20.33 -0.46
N GLY A 33 -13.89 19.70 0.09
CA GLY A 33 -14.82 20.37 1.01
C GLY A 33 -14.28 20.55 2.43
N ALA A 34 -13.22 19.86 2.79
CA ALA A 34 -12.56 19.89 4.09
C ALA A 34 -11.22 20.64 4.05
N SER A 35 -10.71 20.97 2.86
CA SER A 35 -9.49 21.75 2.69
C SER A 35 -9.77 23.24 2.56
N THR A 36 -8.82 24.10 2.92
CA THR A 36 -8.96 25.55 2.85
C THR A 36 -8.84 26.12 1.45
N ASP A 37 -8.20 25.40 0.55
CA ASP A 37 -7.89 25.81 -0.83
C ASP A 37 -8.62 24.97 -1.90
N GLY A 38 -9.48 24.03 -1.46
CA GLY A 38 -10.21 23.14 -2.36
C GLY A 38 -9.38 21.97 -2.91
N SER A 39 -8.16 21.74 -2.39
CA SER A 39 -7.34 20.58 -2.78
C SER A 39 -7.86 19.27 -2.16
N ASN A 40 -7.53 18.16 -2.80
CA ASN A 40 -7.65 16.84 -2.19
C ASN A 40 -6.26 16.40 -1.71
N MET A 41 -6.19 15.81 -0.52
CA MET A 41 -4.94 15.29 0.03
C MET A 41 -5.13 13.87 0.53
N ILE A 42 -4.11 13.03 0.32
CA ILE A 42 -4.04 11.69 0.89
C ILE A 42 -2.70 11.56 1.59
N SER A 43 -2.73 11.13 2.84
CA SER A 43 -1.58 10.67 3.59
C SER A 43 -1.67 9.16 3.74
N TYR A 44 -0.58 8.46 3.49
CA TYR A 44 -0.45 7.02 3.64
C TYR A 44 0.80 6.69 4.44
N ALA A 45 0.65 5.91 5.50
CA ALA A 45 1.73 5.37 6.29
C ALA A 45 1.61 3.85 6.34
N ALA A 46 2.60 3.17 5.79
CA ALA A 46 2.75 1.72 5.96
C ALA A 46 3.46 1.47 7.30
N ASP A 47 2.75 0.90 8.27
CA ASP A 47 3.32 0.57 9.57
C ASP A 47 4.16 -0.72 9.42
N SER A 48 5.46 -0.56 9.24
CA SER A 48 6.39 -1.68 9.05
C SER A 48 7.69 -1.46 9.81
N HIS A 49 8.24 -2.54 10.37
CA HIS A 49 9.58 -2.55 10.97
C HIS A 49 10.71 -2.80 9.95
N GLN A 50 10.39 -3.14 8.71
CA GLN A 50 11.34 -3.60 7.69
C GLN A 50 11.36 -2.71 6.44
N LEU A 51 10.29 -1.95 6.19
CA LEU A 51 10.18 -1.09 5.02
C LEU A 51 10.57 0.34 5.38
N TYR A 52 11.40 0.94 4.55
CA TYR A 52 11.78 2.35 4.66
C TYR A 52 11.06 3.16 3.59
N GLY A 53 10.60 4.35 3.96
CA GLY A 53 10.00 5.27 3.00
C GLY A 53 11.06 5.83 2.06
N GLU A 54 10.79 5.73 0.76
CA GLU A 54 11.59 6.33 -0.30
C GLU A 54 10.71 7.18 -1.21
N LEU A 55 11.31 8.20 -1.83
CA LEU A 55 10.63 8.96 -2.86
C LEU A 55 10.80 8.27 -4.21
N TYR A 56 9.81 7.46 -4.59
CA TYR A 56 9.80 6.78 -5.88
C TYR A 56 9.43 7.73 -7.00
N PHE A 57 10.32 7.86 -7.98
CA PHE A 57 10.09 8.65 -9.17
C PHE A 57 10.14 7.78 -10.43
N ALA A 58 9.15 7.90 -11.28
CA ALA A 58 9.14 7.30 -12.61
C ALA A 58 8.86 8.40 -13.65
N PRO A 59 9.78 8.63 -14.59
CA PRO A 59 9.56 9.62 -15.65
C PRO A 59 8.48 9.14 -16.62
N ALA A 60 7.82 10.10 -17.29
CA ALA A 60 7.00 9.79 -18.45
C ALA A 60 7.85 9.12 -19.54
N GLY A 61 7.24 8.22 -20.31
CA GLY A 61 7.94 7.49 -21.36
C GLY A 61 7.12 7.31 -22.64
N ILE A 62 7.83 7.15 -23.75
CA ILE A 62 7.28 6.72 -25.05
C ILE A 62 7.87 5.35 -25.34
N TRP A 63 7.03 4.40 -25.72
CA TRP A 63 7.36 3.01 -25.88
C TRP A 63 6.99 2.50 -27.26
N ASN A 64 7.75 1.55 -27.79
CA ASN A 64 7.46 0.91 -29.06
C ASN A 64 6.44 -0.21 -28.91
N ALA A 65 5.80 -0.57 -30.02
CA ALA A 65 4.94 -1.76 -30.03
C ALA A 65 5.76 -3.01 -29.70
N GLY A 66 5.31 -3.76 -28.71
CA GLY A 66 5.99 -4.97 -28.23
C GLY A 66 6.94 -4.75 -27.05
N ASP A 67 7.20 -3.51 -26.65
CA ASP A 67 7.94 -3.24 -25.42
C ASP A 67 7.19 -3.83 -24.21
N MET A 68 7.94 -4.40 -23.29
CA MET A 68 7.40 -5.07 -22.11
C MET A 68 7.93 -4.41 -20.85
N ARG A 69 7.06 -4.26 -19.86
CA ARG A 69 7.44 -3.85 -18.51
C ARG A 69 7.67 -5.08 -17.64
N GLN A 70 8.81 -5.14 -17.00
CA GLN A 70 9.06 -6.10 -15.94
C GLN A 70 8.26 -5.75 -14.70
N ILE A 71 7.65 -6.74 -14.09
CA ILE A 71 6.94 -6.63 -12.81
C ILE A 71 7.73 -7.41 -11.77
N ASN A 72 8.05 -6.74 -10.70
CA ASN A 72 8.67 -7.32 -9.52
C ASN A 72 7.73 -7.13 -8.33
N GLU A 73 7.81 -8.04 -7.38
CA GLU A 73 7.16 -7.90 -6.09
C GLU A 73 7.68 -6.64 -5.39
N TRP A 74 6.78 -5.84 -4.88
CA TRP A 74 7.09 -4.47 -4.47
C TRP A 74 8.10 -4.40 -3.31
N ASP A 75 7.96 -5.27 -2.33
CA ASP A 75 8.74 -5.24 -1.09
C ASP A 75 10.03 -6.08 -1.16
N THR A 76 10.03 -7.17 -1.91
CA THR A 76 11.19 -8.08 -2.00
C THR A 76 12.02 -7.88 -3.28
N GLY A 77 11.44 -7.21 -4.30
CA GLY A 77 12.05 -7.09 -5.63
C GLY A 77 12.05 -8.39 -6.44
N LYS A 78 11.41 -9.45 -5.94
CA LYS A 78 11.32 -10.74 -6.66
C LYS A 78 10.62 -10.56 -8.01
N PHE A 79 11.22 -11.10 -9.07
CA PHE A 79 10.62 -11.09 -10.39
C PHE A 79 9.32 -11.90 -10.43
N LEU A 80 8.26 -11.29 -10.95
CA LEU A 80 6.93 -11.89 -11.08
C LEU A 80 6.55 -12.17 -12.54
N GLY A 81 6.94 -11.31 -13.47
CA GLY A 81 6.57 -11.48 -14.88
C GLY A 81 6.74 -10.20 -15.70
N TYR A 82 6.11 -10.22 -16.87
CA TYR A 82 6.08 -9.07 -17.79
C TYR A 82 4.65 -8.71 -18.18
N ILE A 83 4.39 -7.42 -18.37
CA ILE A 83 3.17 -6.91 -18.97
C ILE A 83 3.51 -6.03 -20.18
N PRO A 84 2.62 -5.92 -21.19
CA PRO A 84 2.85 -5.01 -22.32
C PRO A 84 2.96 -3.56 -21.86
N GLN A 85 3.89 -2.79 -22.44
CA GLN A 85 3.93 -1.34 -22.27
C GLN A 85 2.89 -0.69 -23.18
N PRO A 86 2.15 0.35 -22.70
CA PRO A 86 1.38 1.21 -23.57
C PRO A 86 2.30 2.11 -24.40
N ALA A 87 1.83 2.70 -25.47
CA ALA A 87 2.62 3.61 -26.30
C ALA A 87 3.18 4.82 -25.52
N ARG A 88 2.52 5.20 -24.44
CA ARG A 88 2.93 6.28 -23.54
C ARG A 88 2.64 5.93 -22.11
N THR A 89 3.55 6.31 -21.21
CA THR A 89 3.34 6.29 -19.76
C THR A 89 3.46 7.68 -19.18
N TYR A 90 2.71 7.93 -18.10
CA TYR A 90 2.75 9.20 -17.36
C TYR A 90 3.87 9.21 -16.33
N GLN A 91 4.36 10.42 -16.05
CA GLN A 91 5.26 10.64 -14.92
C GLN A 91 4.52 10.44 -13.60
N ARG A 92 5.18 9.83 -12.62
CA ARG A 92 4.68 9.77 -11.25
C ARG A 92 5.78 10.08 -10.23
N VAL A 93 5.35 10.64 -9.11
CA VAL A 93 6.16 10.83 -7.90
C VAL A 93 5.40 10.15 -6.75
N GLY A 94 6.02 9.13 -6.17
CA GLY A 94 5.32 8.32 -5.16
C GLY A 94 3.98 7.80 -5.70
N ASN A 95 2.91 8.13 -5.01
CA ASN A 95 1.54 7.68 -5.29
C ASN A 95 0.69 8.70 -6.08
N MET A 96 1.33 9.67 -6.75
CA MET A 96 0.65 10.67 -7.56
C MET A 96 1.27 10.79 -8.96
N ASN A 97 0.43 10.92 -10.01
CA ASN A 97 0.89 11.14 -11.37
C ASN A 97 0.82 12.63 -11.79
N GLU A 98 1.34 12.94 -12.96
CA GLU A 98 1.37 14.30 -13.53
C GLU A 98 -0.01 14.91 -13.78
N HIS A 99 -1.06 14.10 -13.77
CA HIS A 99 -2.45 14.53 -13.88
C HIS A 99 -3.15 14.70 -12.53
N GLN A 100 -2.38 14.69 -11.43
CA GLN A 100 -2.88 14.84 -10.05
C GLN A 100 -3.79 13.69 -9.60
N LEU A 101 -3.73 12.53 -10.26
CA LEU A 101 -4.36 11.31 -9.77
C LEU A 101 -3.51 10.76 -8.64
N ILE A 102 -4.14 10.50 -7.49
CA ILE A 102 -3.52 9.88 -6.31
C ILE A 102 -4.18 8.53 -6.07
N ILE A 103 -3.40 7.49 -5.91
CA ILE A 103 -3.87 6.16 -5.51
C ILE A 103 -3.04 5.71 -4.31
N ALA A 104 -3.72 5.44 -3.21
CA ALA A 104 -3.14 4.84 -2.02
C ALA A 104 -3.91 3.57 -1.65
N GLU A 105 -3.37 2.78 -0.75
CA GLU A 105 -3.99 1.56 -0.27
C GLU A 105 -4.03 1.55 1.25
N THR A 106 -4.78 0.61 1.81
CA THR A 106 -4.70 0.25 3.22
C THR A 106 -4.75 -1.27 3.33
N THR A 107 -3.89 -1.83 4.16
CA THR A 107 -3.81 -3.27 4.33
C THR A 107 -5.02 -3.79 5.10
N TYR A 108 -5.70 -4.78 4.56
CA TYR A 108 -6.77 -5.52 5.21
C TYR A 108 -6.76 -6.98 4.74
N GLY A 109 -7.32 -7.88 5.53
CA GLY A 109 -7.50 -9.28 5.11
C GLY A 109 -8.55 -9.39 4.00
N GLY A 110 -8.17 -9.93 2.87
CA GLY A 110 -9.07 -10.24 1.75
C GLY A 110 -9.81 -11.57 1.95
N ARG A 111 -10.62 -11.93 0.96
CA ARG A 111 -11.23 -13.25 0.88
C ARG A 111 -10.24 -14.23 0.22
N PRO A 112 -9.85 -15.33 0.91
CA PRO A 112 -8.83 -16.26 0.41
C PRO A 112 -9.17 -16.88 -0.97
N GLU A 113 -10.44 -17.04 -1.27
CA GLU A 113 -10.90 -17.58 -2.55
C GLU A 113 -10.67 -16.65 -3.76
N LEU A 114 -10.28 -15.39 -3.50
CA LEU A 114 -9.93 -14.41 -4.53
C LEU A 114 -8.41 -14.29 -4.73
N GLU A 115 -7.61 -14.99 -3.95
CA GLU A 115 -6.16 -15.01 -4.12
C GLU A 115 -5.80 -15.84 -5.35
N ASP A 116 -4.96 -15.29 -6.22
CA ASP A 116 -4.37 -16.01 -7.34
C ASP A 116 -2.87 -16.22 -7.10
N PRO A 117 -2.43 -17.42 -6.68
CA PRO A 117 -1.03 -17.70 -6.43
C PRO A 117 -0.15 -17.65 -7.69
N LYS A 118 -0.75 -17.56 -8.88
CA LYS A 118 -0.06 -17.37 -10.16
C LYS A 118 -0.12 -15.91 -10.65
N GLY A 119 -0.74 -15.03 -9.89
CA GLY A 119 -0.80 -13.60 -10.17
C GLY A 119 0.62 -13.02 -10.28
N ILE A 120 0.83 -12.16 -11.28
CA ILE A 120 2.12 -11.50 -11.53
C ILE A 120 2.12 -10.05 -11.09
N MET A 121 1.09 -9.58 -10.42
CA MET A 121 0.95 -8.19 -10.00
C MET A 121 0.44 -8.13 -8.56
N ASP A 122 1.27 -7.62 -7.68
CA ASP A 122 0.88 -7.31 -6.30
C ASP A 122 0.20 -5.93 -6.21
N TYR A 123 -0.27 -5.57 -5.02
CA TYR A 123 -0.98 -4.30 -4.78
C TYR A 123 -0.11 -3.07 -5.09
N GLY A 124 1.18 -3.06 -4.72
CA GLY A 124 2.09 -1.95 -4.98
C GLY A 124 2.36 -1.77 -6.47
N SER A 125 2.66 -2.85 -7.18
CA SER A 125 2.83 -2.84 -8.64
C SER A 125 1.57 -2.39 -9.35
N LEU A 126 0.39 -2.81 -8.88
CA LEU A 126 -0.90 -2.41 -9.46
C LEU A 126 -1.12 -0.90 -9.36
N ILE A 127 -0.85 -0.30 -8.19
CA ILE A 127 -0.95 1.15 -7.97
C ILE A 127 -0.05 1.90 -8.95
N TYR A 128 1.22 1.51 -9.05
CA TYR A 128 2.17 2.18 -9.93
C TYR A 128 1.83 2.03 -11.41
N VAL A 129 1.41 0.85 -11.83
CA VAL A 129 0.95 0.62 -13.20
C VAL A 129 -0.28 1.47 -13.51
N ALA A 130 -1.25 1.56 -12.60
CA ALA A 130 -2.45 2.38 -12.78
C ALA A 130 -2.15 3.89 -12.85
N LEU A 131 -1.17 4.37 -12.08
CA LEU A 131 -0.76 5.78 -12.10
C LEU A 131 -0.01 6.18 -13.38
N GLU A 132 0.67 5.22 -14.01
CA GLU A 132 1.49 5.45 -15.19
C GLU A 132 0.70 5.31 -16.52
N ARG A 133 -0.59 4.91 -16.49
CA ARG A 133 -1.38 4.56 -17.71
C ARG A 133 -2.70 5.36 -17.87
#